data_b8db21f8aba5b83e032a20d322e52029
#
_entry.id   b8db21f8aba5b83e032a20d322e52029
#
_cell.length_a   1.000
_cell.length_b   1.000
_cell.length_c   1.000
_cell.angle_alpha   90.00
_cell.angle_beta   90.00
_cell.angle_gamma   90.00
#
_symmetry.space_group_name_H-M   'P 1'
#
loop_
_entity.id
_entity.type
_entity.pdbx_description
1 polymer ?
#
loop_
_entity_poly.entity_id
_entity_poly.type
_entity_poly.pdbx_seq_one_letter_code
_entity_poly.pdbx_strand_id
1 'polypeptide(L)'
;DDIAGIRIICSFTNDIYNIATVIEAQKHIKVLRVKDYINNPKDTGYRSYHMLIEVPVYLSAKVETVRVEVQIRTIAMDFWASLEHQIRYKKDTEFTEDMMKELYECARVSAELDMRMDELRKKCDR
;
A
#
# COMPACT_ATOMS: atom_id res chain seq x y z
N ASP A 1 -3.12 22.68 1.05
CA ASP A 1 -2.63 21.95 2.21
C ASP A 1 -1.83 20.73 1.78
N ASP A 2 -0.59 20.70 2.24
CA ASP A 2 0.29 19.60 1.90
C ASP A 2 -0.05 18.35 2.70
N ILE A 3 -0.04 17.22 2.01
CA ILE A 3 -0.20 15.91 2.64
C ILE A 3 1.15 15.20 2.54
N ALA A 4 1.71 14.84 3.69
CA ALA A 4 2.91 14.04 3.71
C ALA A 4 2.59 12.61 3.30
N GLY A 5 3.53 11.92 2.66
CA GLY A 5 3.36 10.54 2.26
C GLY A 5 4.38 9.63 2.93
N ILE A 6 3.92 8.48 3.39
CA ILE A 6 4.77 7.44 3.98
C ILE A 6 4.43 6.12 3.32
N ARG A 7 5.46 5.35 2.98
CA ARG A 7 5.27 4.00 2.45
C ARG A 7 5.92 3.01 3.40
N ILE A 8 5.14 2.02 3.81
CA ILE A 8 5.61 0.95 4.68
C ILE A 8 5.58 -0.35 3.89
N ILE A 9 6.71 -1.04 3.85
CA ILE A 9 6.85 -2.30 3.13
C ILE A 9 6.96 -3.44 4.13
N CYS A 10 6.09 -4.43 3.98
CA CYS A 10 6.02 -5.61 4.83
C CYS A 10 6.37 -6.85 4.04
N SER A 11 6.80 -7.89 4.76
CA SER A 11 7.09 -9.17 4.11
C SER A 11 5.83 -9.97 3.79
N PHE A 12 4.78 -9.86 4.62
CA PHE A 12 3.59 -10.68 4.50
C PHE A 12 2.31 -9.85 4.61
N THR A 13 1.25 -10.32 3.96
CA THR A 13 -0.03 -9.61 3.92
C THR A 13 -0.60 -9.36 5.32
N ASN A 14 -0.52 -10.34 6.22
CA ASN A 14 -1.05 -10.16 7.57
C ASN A 14 -0.35 -9.03 8.34
N ASP A 15 0.92 -8.79 8.06
CA ASP A 15 1.67 -7.70 8.70
C ASP A 15 1.05 -6.35 8.38
N ILE A 16 0.50 -6.20 7.18
CA ILE A 16 -0.16 -4.95 6.76
C ILE A 16 -1.32 -4.64 7.70
N TYR A 17 -2.18 -5.62 7.94
CA TYR A 17 -3.36 -5.42 8.79
C TYR A 17 -2.98 -5.23 10.25
N ASN A 18 -1.91 -5.89 10.70
CA ASN A 18 -1.39 -5.70 12.05
C ASN A 18 -0.88 -4.27 12.25
N ILE A 19 -0.14 -3.74 11.28
CA ILE A 19 0.35 -2.36 11.33
C ILE A 19 -0.81 -1.37 11.31
N ALA A 20 -1.80 -1.60 10.44
CA ALA A 20 -2.99 -0.75 10.37
C ALA A 20 -3.70 -0.70 11.72
N THR A 21 -3.86 -1.85 12.38
CA THR A 21 -4.49 -1.95 13.69
C THR A 21 -3.70 -1.17 14.74
N VAL A 22 -2.36 -1.27 14.72
CA VAL A 22 -1.50 -0.53 15.65
C VAL A 22 -1.67 0.99 15.46
N ILE A 23 -1.71 1.44 14.20
CA ILE A 23 -1.91 2.87 13.90
C ILE A 23 -3.27 3.34 14.41
N GLU A 24 -4.32 2.57 14.15
CA GLU A 24 -5.68 2.91 14.58
C GLU A 24 -5.82 2.97 16.11
N ALA A 25 -5.00 2.22 16.83
CA ALA A 25 -5.05 2.16 18.29
C ALA A 25 -4.35 3.35 18.97
N GLN A 26 -3.61 4.17 18.22
CA GLN A 26 -2.89 5.31 18.79
C GLN A 26 -3.85 6.43 19.15
N LYS A 27 -3.76 6.91 20.39
CA LYS A 27 -4.71 7.93 20.92
C LYS A 27 -4.65 9.26 20.18
N HIS A 28 -3.46 9.63 19.71
CA HIS A 28 -3.25 10.95 19.09
C HIS A 28 -3.36 10.93 17.59
N ILE A 29 -3.59 9.76 17.00
CA ILE A 29 -3.76 9.61 15.56
C ILE A 29 -5.24 9.49 15.24
N LYS A 30 -5.70 10.33 14.32
CA LYS A 30 -7.07 10.26 13.83
C LYS A 30 -7.06 9.66 12.43
N VAL A 31 -7.79 8.58 12.24
CA VAL A 31 -7.92 7.95 10.92
C VAL A 31 -9.08 8.65 10.19
N LEU A 32 -8.76 9.31 9.08
CA LEU A 32 -9.75 10.05 8.29
C LEU A 32 -10.38 9.19 7.21
N ARG A 33 -9.60 8.27 6.63
CA ARG A 33 -10.07 7.44 5.52
C ARG A 33 -9.21 6.20 5.40
N VAL A 34 -9.84 5.09 5.03
CA VAL A 34 -9.16 3.84 4.73
C VAL A 34 -9.62 3.35 3.36
N LYS A 35 -8.68 2.92 2.52
CA LYS A 35 -8.98 2.26 1.25
C LYS A 35 -8.17 0.97 1.19
N ASP A 36 -8.87 -0.14 1.21
CA ASP A 36 -8.24 -1.47 1.18
C ASP A 36 -8.26 -2.01 -0.26
N TYR A 37 -7.21 -1.70 -1.00
CA TYR A 37 -7.04 -2.21 -2.36
C TYR A 37 -6.42 -3.61 -2.39
N ILE A 38 -6.24 -4.23 -1.23
CA ILE A 38 -5.81 -5.63 -1.15
C ILE A 38 -7.01 -6.54 -1.31
N ASN A 39 -8.07 -6.31 -0.51
CA ASN A 39 -9.32 -7.03 -0.64
C ASN A 39 -10.13 -6.60 -1.87
N ASN A 40 -9.98 -5.35 -2.28
CA ASN A 40 -10.67 -4.78 -3.43
C ASN A 40 -9.66 -4.10 -4.36
N PRO A 41 -8.89 -4.87 -5.14
CA PRO A 41 -7.89 -4.28 -6.05
C PRO A 41 -8.53 -3.34 -7.05
N LYS A 42 -7.74 -2.36 -7.51
CA LYS A 42 -8.19 -1.48 -8.59
C LYS A 42 -8.31 -2.30 -9.89
N ASP A 43 -9.05 -1.76 -10.84
CA ASP A 43 -9.24 -2.40 -12.15
C ASP A 43 -7.93 -2.68 -12.87
N THR A 44 -6.89 -1.91 -12.59
CA THR A 44 -5.55 -2.10 -13.16
C THR A 44 -4.82 -3.29 -12.56
N GLY A 45 -5.27 -3.80 -11.42
CA GLY A 45 -4.60 -4.82 -10.63
C GLY A 45 -3.84 -4.24 -9.44
N TYR A 46 -3.82 -2.92 -9.28
CA TYR A 46 -3.12 -2.26 -8.17
C TYR A 46 -3.65 -2.74 -6.82
N ARG A 47 -2.73 -3.13 -5.94
CA ARG A 47 -3.02 -3.57 -4.56
C ARG A 47 -2.15 -2.79 -3.59
N SER A 48 -2.76 -2.29 -2.54
CA SER A 48 -2.08 -1.60 -1.43
C SER A 48 -3.13 -1.29 -0.36
N TYR A 49 -2.70 -1.06 0.85
CA TYR A 49 -3.59 -0.60 1.92
C TYR A 49 -3.28 0.88 2.16
N HIS A 50 -4.28 1.73 2.03
CA HIS A 50 -4.12 3.18 2.16
C HIS A 50 -4.86 3.71 3.39
N MET A 51 -4.18 4.51 4.19
CA MET A 51 -4.79 5.21 5.31
C MET A 51 -4.47 6.69 5.17
N LEU A 52 -5.48 7.52 5.29
CA LEU A 52 -5.28 8.96 5.46
C LEU A 52 -5.46 9.24 6.94
N ILE A 53 -4.41 9.70 7.59
CA ILE A 53 -4.42 9.96 9.02
C ILE A 53 -4.08 11.43 9.30
N GLU A 54 -4.43 11.86 10.49
CA GLU A 54 -4.12 13.19 10.98
C GLU A 54 -3.34 13.03 12.28
N VAL A 55 -2.17 13.64 12.35
CA VAL A 55 -1.29 13.52 13.49
C VAL A 55 -0.96 14.89 14.05
N PRO A 56 -0.83 15.05 15.37
CA PRO A 56 -0.42 16.32 15.95
C PRO A 56 1.09 16.50 15.85
N VAL A 57 1.50 17.72 15.54
CA VAL A 57 2.90 18.11 15.57
C VAL A 57 3.04 19.19 16.64
N TYR A 58 3.90 18.90 17.62
CA TYR A 58 4.09 19.80 18.75
C TYR A 58 5.24 20.76 18.46
N LEU A 59 4.88 22.02 18.21
CA LEU A 59 5.83 23.08 17.99
C LEU A 59 6.01 23.85 19.31
N SER A 60 7.09 24.65 19.39
CA SER A 60 7.42 25.32 20.65
C SER A 60 6.31 26.21 21.20
N ALA A 61 5.49 26.82 20.33
CA ALA A 61 4.45 27.75 20.74
C ALA A 61 3.03 27.26 20.46
N LYS A 62 2.87 26.13 19.77
CA LYS A 62 1.53 25.64 19.36
C LYS A 62 1.56 24.19 18.95
N VAL A 63 0.38 23.61 18.80
CA VAL A 63 0.19 22.26 18.25
C VAL A 63 -0.50 22.42 16.90
N GLU A 64 0.06 21.83 15.87
CA GLU A 64 -0.55 21.78 14.55
C GLU A 64 -0.88 20.35 14.18
N THR A 65 -1.91 20.15 13.37
CA THR A 65 -2.22 18.84 12.83
C THR A 65 -1.71 18.73 11.40
N VAL A 66 -1.15 17.59 11.07
CA VAL A 66 -0.63 17.30 9.73
C VAL A 66 -1.31 16.05 9.21
N ARG A 67 -1.73 16.10 7.95
CA ARG A 67 -2.29 14.93 7.28
C ARG A 67 -1.18 14.12 6.66
N VAL A 68 -1.28 12.81 6.83
CA VAL A 68 -0.31 11.86 6.31
C VAL A 68 -1.05 10.76 5.57
N GLU A 69 -0.67 10.53 4.32
CA GLU A 69 -1.13 9.36 3.59
C GLU A 69 -0.14 8.23 3.82
N VAL A 70 -0.64 7.15 4.41
CA VAL A 70 0.17 5.97 4.68
C VAL A 70 -0.22 4.89 3.68
N GLN A 71 0.74 4.40 2.91
CA GLN A 71 0.56 3.28 2.00
C GLN A 71 1.30 2.09 2.59
N ILE A 72 0.60 1.00 2.82
CA ILE A 72 1.19 -0.21 3.39
C ILE A 72 1.07 -1.33 2.37
N ARG A 73 2.19 -1.97 2.06
CA ARG A 73 2.30 -2.94 0.97
C ARG A 73 3.19 -4.11 1.37
N THR A 74 3.01 -5.23 0.68
CA THR A 74 4.03 -6.27 0.69
C THR A 74 5.13 -5.91 -0.32
N ILE A 75 6.24 -6.64 -0.25
CA ILE A 75 7.33 -6.51 -1.23
C ILE A 75 6.80 -6.75 -2.65
N ALA A 76 5.96 -7.76 -2.83
CA ALA A 76 5.39 -8.09 -4.15
C ALA A 76 4.49 -6.97 -4.67
N MET A 77 3.67 -6.38 -3.82
CA MET A 77 2.80 -5.25 -4.19
C MET A 77 3.63 -4.04 -4.62
N ASP A 78 4.68 -3.73 -3.88
CA ASP A 78 5.54 -2.59 -4.18
C ASP A 78 6.33 -2.80 -5.47
N PHE A 79 6.82 -4.01 -5.69
CA PHE A 79 7.50 -4.39 -6.92
C PHE A 79 6.60 -4.13 -8.13
N TRP A 80 5.39 -4.68 -8.11
CA TRP A 80 4.44 -4.52 -9.22
C TRP A 80 4.10 -3.04 -9.44
N ALA A 81 3.78 -2.30 -8.37
CA ALA A 81 3.39 -0.89 -8.47
C ALA A 81 4.50 -0.02 -9.04
N SER A 82 5.74 -0.27 -8.64
CA SER A 82 6.90 0.48 -9.13
C SER A 82 7.13 0.26 -10.62
N LEU A 83 7.04 -0.99 -11.06
CA LEU A 83 7.25 -1.33 -12.48
C LEU A 83 6.09 -0.86 -13.34
N GLU A 84 4.86 -0.99 -12.85
CA GLU A 84 3.68 -0.50 -13.56
C GLU A 84 3.81 1.01 -13.80
N HIS A 85 4.23 1.76 -12.79
CA HIS A 85 4.44 3.20 -12.92
C HIS A 85 5.50 3.51 -13.99
N GLN A 86 6.63 2.81 -13.97
CA GLN A 86 7.71 3.00 -14.95
C GLN A 86 7.23 2.70 -16.38
N ILE A 87 6.48 1.63 -16.56
CA ILE A 87 6.00 1.22 -17.89
C ILE A 87 4.94 2.19 -18.41
N ARG A 88 3.97 2.55 -17.56
CA ARG A 88 2.85 3.42 -17.93
C ARG A 88 3.32 4.82 -18.31
N TYR A 89 4.29 5.35 -17.58
CA TYR A 89 4.74 6.73 -17.75
C TYR A 89 6.10 6.86 -18.44
N LYS A 90 6.53 5.80 -19.12
CA LYS A 90 7.78 5.85 -19.89
C LYS A 90 7.61 6.81 -21.07
N LYS A 91 8.54 7.77 -21.16
CA LYS A 91 8.54 8.76 -22.23
C LYS A 91 8.75 8.11 -23.59
N ASP A 92 8.01 8.58 -24.60
CA ASP A 92 8.09 8.10 -25.99
C ASP A 92 7.65 6.65 -26.21
N THR A 93 6.94 6.08 -25.24
CA THR A 93 6.39 4.72 -25.38
C THR A 93 4.88 4.79 -25.24
N GLU A 94 4.16 4.23 -26.20
CA GLU A 94 2.70 4.12 -26.12
C GLU A 94 2.32 2.98 -25.20
N PHE A 95 1.40 3.28 -24.26
CA PHE A 95 0.87 2.28 -23.34
C PHE A 95 -0.40 1.67 -23.94
N THR A 96 -0.31 0.45 -24.45
CA THR A 96 -1.39 -0.22 -25.19
C THR A 96 -2.31 -1.01 -24.25
N GLU A 97 -3.48 -1.41 -24.80
CA GLU A 97 -4.41 -2.29 -24.08
C GLU A 97 -3.78 -3.64 -23.77
N ASP A 98 -2.97 -4.18 -24.70
CA ASP A 98 -2.30 -5.45 -24.47
C ASP A 98 -1.32 -5.35 -23.32
N MET A 99 -0.63 -4.22 -23.21
CA MET A 99 0.26 -3.96 -22.07
C MET A 99 -0.51 -3.88 -20.77
N MET A 100 -1.68 -3.26 -20.78
CA MET A 100 -2.56 -3.18 -19.61
C MET A 100 -3.00 -4.57 -19.16
N LYS A 101 -3.39 -5.42 -20.10
CA LYS A 101 -3.81 -6.79 -19.80
C LYS A 101 -2.67 -7.61 -19.21
N GLU A 102 -1.47 -7.44 -19.76
CA GLU A 102 -0.29 -8.14 -19.25
C GLU A 102 0.06 -7.67 -17.84
N LEU A 103 0.00 -6.37 -17.58
CA LEU A 103 0.21 -5.83 -16.25
C LEU A 103 -0.82 -6.35 -15.24
N TYR A 104 -2.07 -6.45 -15.66
CA TYR A 104 -3.12 -7.03 -14.82
C TYR A 104 -2.81 -8.48 -14.49
N GLU A 105 -2.38 -9.27 -15.47
CA GLU A 105 -2.01 -10.67 -15.26
C GLU A 105 -0.81 -10.78 -14.31
N CYS A 106 0.18 -9.91 -14.43
CA CYS A 106 1.30 -9.86 -13.50
C CYS A 106 0.83 -9.53 -12.07
N ALA A 107 -0.15 -8.65 -11.93
CA ALA A 107 -0.73 -8.33 -10.63
C ALA A 107 -1.41 -9.55 -10.01
N ARG A 108 -2.11 -10.33 -10.82
CA ARG A 108 -2.76 -11.57 -10.38
C ARG A 108 -1.73 -12.59 -9.89
N VAL A 109 -0.65 -12.75 -10.63
CA VAL A 109 0.46 -13.66 -10.25
C VAL A 109 1.12 -13.16 -8.96
N SER A 110 1.30 -11.86 -8.82
CA SER A 110 1.85 -11.24 -7.61
C SER A 110 0.96 -11.53 -6.39
N ALA A 111 -0.36 -11.43 -6.55
CA ALA A 111 -1.30 -11.72 -5.47
C ALA A 111 -1.26 -13.19 -5.06
N GLU A 112 -1.14 -14.08 -6.03
CA GLU A 112 -0.99 -15.51 -5.77
C GLU A 112 0.31 -15.81 -5.02
N LEU A 113 1.39 -15.14 -5.40
CA LEU A 113 2.67 -15.28 -4.71
C LEU A 113 2.57 -14.86 -3.24
N ASP A 114 1.91 -13.72 -2.96
CA ASP A 114 1.67 -13.26 -1.60
C ASP A 114 0.92 -14.33 -0.78
N MET A 115 -0.10 -14.92 -1.38
CA MET A 115 -0.89 -15.98 -0.74
C MET A 115 -0.03 -17.20 -0.37
N ARG A 116 0.81 -17.63 -1.28
CA ARG A 116 1.72 -18.76 -1.08
C ARG A 116 2.74 -18.46 0.02
N MET A 117 3.26 -17.24 0.05
CA MET A 117 4.21 -16.84 1.08
C MET A 117 3.54 -16.78 2.46
N ASP A 118 2.30 -16.29 2.53
CA ASP A 118 1.52 -16.29 3.77
C ASP A 118 1.31 -17.72 4.29
N GLU A 119 1.01 -18.67 3.42
CA GLU A 119 0.84 -20.06 3.80
C GLU A 119 2.15 -20.68 4.32
N LEU A 120 3.27 -20.37 3.69
CA LEU A 120 4.57 -20.85 4.16
C LEU A 120 4.88 -20.31 5.55
N ARG A 121 4.60 -19.04 5.80
CA ARG A 121 4.82 -18.44 7.10
C ARG A 121 4.02 -19.14 8.19
N LYS A 122 2.75 -19.42 7.92
CA LYS A 122 1.89 -20.13 8.87
C LYS A 122 2.48 -21.49 9.27
N LYS A 123 3.10 -22.18 8.33
CA LYS A 123 3.74 -23.47 8.60
C LYS A 123 4.99 -23.31 9.46
N CYS A 124 5.71 -22.20 9.32
CA CYS A 124 6.91 -21.93 10.09
C CYS A 124 6.60 -21.49 11.53
N ASP A 125 5.44 -20.91 11.76
CA ASP A 125 5.05 -20.35 13.06
C ASP A 125 4.42 -21.39 14.00
N ARG A 126 4.50 -22.65 13.68
CA ARG A 126 3.99 -23.74 14.54
C ARG A 126 4.94 -24.05 15.67
#